data_e88107bc4c0e8c6c5a041056df650235
#
_entry.id   e88107bc4c0e8c6c5a041056df650235
#
_cell.length_a   1.000
_cell.length_b   1.000
_cell.length_c   1.000
_cell.angle_alpha   90.00
_cell.angle_beta   90.00
_cell.angle_gamma   90.00
#
_symmetry.space_group_name_H-M   'P 1'
#
loop_
_entity.id
_entity.type
_entity.pdbx_description
1 polymer ?
#
loop_
_entity_poly.entity_id
_entity_poly.type
_entity_poly.pdbx_seq_one_letter_code
_entity_poly.pdbx_strand_id
1 'polypeptide(L)'
;MARIVAELQASLHDLDANAFLRALARDGLAPQSFTFEAHLEQLANRVGRFSLDGLAPGIEWLVQRRPVPGGSHAVCHGDFHPYNILMAADRVTGVLDWPHAVVADAEFDVASTLIIFKLVLMEVADLSAPIRWLANAARPLLVAAYLRDYRRRRQLDRGKLAYYEAAACMKALVKAGELRLAPTAAGSPNALFASTFTERALGHFRGLTGITPGLPATTASVA
;
A
#
# COMPACT_ATOMS: atom_id res chain seq x y z
N MET A 1 -17.99 7.17 -1.44
CA MET A 1 -16.54 6.95 -1.73
C MET A 1 -16.12 5.48 -1.61
N ALA A 2 -16.29 4.78 -0.46
CA ALA A 2 -15.88 3.36 -0.33
C ALA A 2 -16.38 2.45 -1.46
N ARG A 3 -17.65 2.58 -1.84
CA ARG A 3 -18.24 1.83 -2.93
C ARG A 3 -17.58 2.13 -4.30
N ILE A 4 -17.33 3.40 -4.62
CA ILE A 4 -16.68 3.79 -5.88
C ILE A 4 -15.28 3.18 -5.97
N VAL A 5 -14.49 3.27 -4.89
CA VAL A 5 -13.15 2.68 -4.81
C VAL A 5 -13.22 1.17 -5.02
N ALA A 6 -14.12 0.48 -4.31
CA ALA A 6 -14.27 -0.97 -4.39
C ALA A 6 -14.68 -1.45 -5.79
N GLU A 7 -15.68 -0.78 -6.39
CA GLU A 7 -16.19 -1.16 -7.72
C GLU A 7 -15.16 -0.89 -8.82
N LEU A 8 -14.48 0.25 -8.76
CA LEU A 8 -13.46 0.60 -9.74
C LEU A 8 -12.24 -0.32 -9.65
N GLN A 9 -11.77 -0.61 -8.44
CA GLN A 9 -10.65 -1.51 -8.23
C GLN A 9 -10.99 -2.95 -8.66
N ALA A 10 -12.19 -3.43 -8.37
CA ALA A 10 -12.63 -4.73 -8.88
C ALA A 10 -12.67 -4.77 -10.41
N SER A 11 -13.11 -3.69 -11.06
CA SER A 11 -13.12 -3.60 -12.53
C SER A 11 -11.69 -3.54 -13.10
N LEU A 12 -10.76 -2.91 -12.39
CA LEU A 12 -9.33 -2.94 -12.76
C LEU A 12 -8.77 -4.37 -12.71
N HIS A 13 -9.12 -5.13 -11.68
CA HIS A 13 -8.68 -6.51 -11.52
C HIS A 13 -9.35 -7.49 -12.52
N ASP A 14 -10.40 -7.07 -13.22
CA ASP A 14 -11.03 -7.85 -14.30
C ASP A 14 -10.34 -7.66 -15.66
N LEU A 15 -9.36 -6.76 -15.75
CA LEU A 15 -8.57 -6.58 -16.97
C LEU A 15 -7.72 -7.82 -17.27
N ASP A 16 -7.54 -8.11 -18.57
CA ASP A 16 -6.63 -9.18 -19.00
C ASP A 16 -5.17 -8.83 -18.69
N ALA A 17 -4.63 -9.43 -17.63
CA ALA A 17 -3.25 -9.24 -17.19
C ALA A 17 -2.23 -9.61 -18.28
N ASN A 18 -2.52 -10.62 -19.09
CA ASN A 18 -1.64 -11.00 -20.20
C ASN A 18 -1.65 -9.94 -21.32
N ALA A 19 -2.82 -9.36 -21.61
CA ALA A 19 -2.90 -8.26 -22.57
C ALA A 19 -2.13 -7.03 -22.08
N PHE A 20 -2.21 -6.74 -20.77
CA PHE A 20 -1.44 -5.66 -20.12
C PHE A 20 0.07 -5.92 -20.26
N LEU A 21 0.56 -7.10 -19.90
CA LEU A 21 1.99 -7.45 -20.03
C LEU A 21 2.47 -7.41 -21.49
N ARG A 22 1.65 -7.84 -22.45
CA ARG A 22 1.98 -7.72 -23.90
C ARG A 22 2.05 -6.26 -24.35
N ALA A 23 1.21 -5.38 -23.82
CA ALA A 23 1.28 -3.94 -24.10
C ALA A 23 2.56 -3.34 -23.60
N LEU A 24 2.96 -3.61 -22.34
CA LEU A 24 4.23 -3.17 -21.76
C LEU A 24 5.43 -3.63 -22.61
N ALA A 25 5.44 -4.89 -23.05
CA ALA A 25 6.50 -5.44 -23.90
C ALA A 25 6.61 -4.71 -25.25
N ARG A 26 5.48 -4.35 -25.86
CA ARG A 26 5.46 -3.57 -27.11
C ARG A 26 6.05 -2.18 -26.95
N ASP A 27 5.86 -1.60 -25.77
CA ASP A 27 6.41 -0.28 -25.42
C ASP A 27 7.87 -0.34 -24.91
N GLY A 28 8.52 -1.50 -25.03
CA GLY A 28 9.92 -1.72 -24.65
C GLY A 28 10.17 -1.92 -23.16
N LEU A 29 9.12 -2.08 -22.37
CA LEU A 29 9.23 -2.37 -20.94
C LEU A 29 9.36 -3.88 -20.70
N ALA A 30 10.15 -4.26 -19.69
CA ALA A 30 10.37 -5.66 -19.34
C ALA A 30 9.21 -6.20 -18.47
N PRO A 31 8.34 -7.10 -19.00
CA PRO A 31 7.16 -7.58 -18.25
C PRO A 31 7.49 -8.20 -16.89
N GLN A 32 8.67 -8.85 -16.78
CA GLN A 32 9.13 -9.45 -15.53
C GLN A 32 9.36 -8.45 -14.41
N SER A 33 9.53 -7.16 -14.72
CA SER A 33 9.66 -6.10 -13.71
C SER A 33 8.31 -5.71 -13.08
N PHE A 34 7.21 -6.15 -13.67
CA PHE A 34 5.85 -5.87 -13.23
C PHE A 34 5.22 -7.06 -12.50
N THR A 35 6.00 -7.75 -11.68
CA THR A 35 5.53 -8.87 -10.85
C THR A 35 5.64 -8.53 -9.37
N PHE A 36 4.90 -9.24 -8.52
CA PHE A 36 5.05 -9.07 -7.07
C PHE A 36 6.44 -9.49 -6.59
N GLU A 37 7.04 -10.50 -7.23
CA GLU A 37 8.41 -10.92 -6.95
C GLU A 37 9.41 -9.78 -7.15
N ALA A 38 9.35 -9.14 -8.32
CA ALA A 38 10.18 -7.97 -8.61
C ALA A 38 9.95 -6.82 -7.63
N HIS A 39 8.68 -6.60 -7.22
CA HIS A 39 8.34 -5.61 -6.21
C HIS A 39 8.97 -5.93 -4.85
N LEU A 40 8.92 -7.19 -4.40
CA LEU A 40 9.53 -7.63 -3.14
C LEU A 40 11.06 -7.52 -3.19
N GLU A 41 11.68 -7.90 -4.32
CA GLU A 41 13.11 -7.74 -4.54
C GLU A 41 13.52 -6.26 -4.50
N GLN A 42 12.76 -5.37 -5.11
CA GLN A 42 13.00 -3.93 -5.02
C GLN A 42 12.93 -3.42 -3.58
N LEU A 43 11.99 -3.91 -2.76
CA LEU A 43 11.93 -3.55 -1.34
C LEU A 43 13.18 -4.04 -0.59
N ALA A 44 13.63 -5.28 -0.83
CA ALA A 44 14.83 -5.83 -0.23
C ALA A 44 16.08 -5.02 -0.64
N ASN A 45 16.21 -4.69 -1.92
CA ASN A 45 17.31 -3.87 -2.43
C ASN A 45 17.32 -2.46 -1.81
N ARG A 46 16.16 -1.85 -1.57
CA ARG A 46 16.05 -0.56 -0.88
C ARG A 46 16.49 -0.67 0.58
N VAL A 47 16.11 -1.74 1.29
CA VAL A 47 16.59 -2.00 2.66
C VAL A 47 18.12 -2.04 2.71
N GLY A 48 18.77 -2.80 1.81
CA GLY A 48 20.22 -2.86 1.73
C GLY A 48 20.86 -1.51 1.33
N ARG A 49 20.32 -0.86 0.28
CA ARG A 49 20.85 0.42 -0.23
C ARG A 49 20.87 1.53 0.82
N PHE A 50 19.85 1.58 1.67
CA PHE A 50 19.70 2.61 2.69
C PHE A 50 20.11 2.13 4.09
N SER A 51 20.75 0.96 4.22
CA SER A 51 21.19 0.38 5.50
C SER A 51 20.05 0.35 6.54
N LEU A 52 18.87 -0.08 6.11
CA LEU A 52 17.69 -0.22 6.96
C LEU A 52 17.65 -1.61 7.61
N ASP A 53 18.76 -2.08 8.17
CA ASP A 53 18.96 -3.48 8.62
C ASP A 53 17.90 -3.94 9.62
N GLY A 54 17.35 -3.03 10.42
CA GLY A 54 16.26 -3.34 11.33
C GLY A 54 14.95 -3.78 10.64
N LEU A 55 14.80 -3.55 9.32
CA LEU A 55 13.67 -4.03 8.53
C LEU A 55 13.93 -5.40 7.87
N ALA A 56 15.18 -5.86 7.83
CA ALA A 56 15.55 -7.13 7.18
C ALA A 56 14.74 -8.34 7.68
N PRO A 57 14.49 -8.54 9.00
CA PRO A 57 13.67 -9.66 9.47
C PRO A 57 12.26 -9.67 8.90
N GLY A 58 11.69 -8.49 8.63
CA GLY A 58 10.38 -8.37 8.00
C GLY A 58 10.39 -8.74 6.52
N ILE A 59 11.45 -8.37 5.79
CA ILE A 59 11.65 -8.77 4.39
C ILE A 59 11.83 -10.30 4.31
N GLU A 60 12.65 -10.88 5.19
CA GLU A 60 12.86 -12.33 5.26
C GLU A 60 11.55 -13.08 5.50
N TRP A 61 10.72 -12.58 6.42
CA TRP A 61 9.41 -13.15 6.69
C TRP A 61 8.52 -13.17 5.43
N LEU A 62 8.52 -12.06 4.68
CA LEU A 62 7.75 -11.94 3.43
C LEU A 62 8.26 -12.93 2.37
N VAL A 63 9.58 -13.06 2.22
CA VAL A 63 10.18 -14.00 1.26
C VAL A 63 9.82 -15.45 1.60
N GLN A 64 9.95 -15.84 2.87
CA GLN A 64 9.73 -17.22 3.33
C GLN A 64 8.27 -17.65 3.31
N ARG A 65 7.33 -16.69 3.49
CA ARG A 65 5.89 -16.97 3.59
C ARG A 65 5.08 -16.53 2.39
N ARG A 66 5.76 -16.25 1.30
CA ARG A 66 5.09 -15.86 0.06
C ARG A 66 4.03 -16.87 -0.33
N PRO A 67 2.78 -16.45 -0.58
CA PRO A 67 1.76 -17.35 -1.08
C PRO A 67 2.18 -18.00 -2.39
N VAL A 68 1.84 -19.27 -2.56
CA VAL A 68 2.03 -19.93 -3.85
C VAL A 68 1.13 -19.22 -4.87
N PRO A 69 1.68 -18.81 -6.02
CA PRO A 69 0.87 -18.25 -7.09
C PRO A 69 -0.25 -19.23 -7.44
N GLY A 70 -1.48 -18.82 -7.28
CA GLY A 70 -2.64 -19.68 -7.54
C GLY A 70 -3.78 -18.87 -8.10
N GLY A 71 -4.22 -19.19 -9.28
CA GLY A 71 -5.37 -18.57 -9.90
C GLY A 71 -5.05 -17.45 -10.89
N SER A 72 -6.03 -16.61 -11.15
CA SER A 72 -5.90 -15.52 -12.11
C SER A 72 -5.15 -14.35 -11.48
N HIS A 73 -4.03 -13.97 -12.08
CA HIS A 73 -3.37 -12.71 -11.76
C HIS A 73 -4.23 -11.53 -12.23
N ALA A 74 -4.18 -10.46 -11.49
CA ALA A 74 -4.86 -9.21 -11.76
C ALA A 74 -3.86 -8.10 -12.10
N VAL A 75 -4.29 -7.12 -12.88
CA VAL A 75 -3.57 -5.85 -13.00
C VAL A 75 -3.82 -5.06 -11.72
N CYS A 76 -2.77 -4.86 -10.93
CA CYS A 76 -2.80 -4.17 -9.65
C CYS A 76 -2.16 -2.79 -9.78
N HIS A 77 -2.77 -1.79 -9.19
CA HIS A 77 -2.26 -0.43 -9.17
C HIS A 77 -1.12 -0.25 -8.15
N GLY A 78 -1.20 -0.95 -7.03
CA GLY A 78 -0.20 -0.92 -5.95
C GLY A 78 -0.23 0.31 -5.03
N ASP A 79 -1.07 1.31 -5.36
CA ASP A 79 -1.33 2.51 -4.54
C ASP A 79 -2.74 3.06 -4.79
N PHE A 80 -3.74 2.18 -4.76
CA PHE A 80 -5.11 2.51 -5.14
C PHE A 80 -5.85 3.19 -3.96
N HIS A 81 -6.16 4.48 -4.12
CA HIS A 81 -6.87 5.26 -3.10
C HIS A 81 -7.64 6.44 -3.73
N PRO A 82 -8.57 7.07 -2.99
CA PRO A 82 -9.45 8.12 -3.54
C PRO A 82 -8.74 9.30 -4.20
N TYR A 83 -7.55 9.68 -3.74
CA TYR A 83 -6.80 10.81 -4.32
C TYR A 83 -6.19 10.51 -5.70
N ASN A 84 -6.10 9.23 -6.06
CA ASN A 84 -5.66 8.80 -7.39
C ASN A 84 -6.82 8.59 -8.37
N ILE A 85 -8.05 8.89 -7.95
CA ILE A 85 -9.24 8.75 -8.78
C ILE A 85 -9.71 10.12 -9.24
N LEU A 86 -9.67 10.35 -10.56
CA LEU A 86 -10.21 11.57 -11.17
C LEU A 86 -11.71 11.42 -11.36
N MET A 87 -12.43 12.46 -10.97
CA MET A 87 -13.88 12.54 -11.14
C MET A 87 -14.28 13.83 -11.84
N ALA A 88 -15.21 13.73 -12.79
CA ALA A 88 -15.89 14.86 -13.36
C ALA A 88 -17.40 14.69 -13.09
N ALA A 89 -17.95 15.58 -12.29
CA ALA A 89 -19.28 15.43 -11.68
C ALA A 89 -19.38 14.08 -10.94
N ASP A 90 -20.29 13.20 -11.34
CA ASP A 90 -20.52 11.90 -10.71
C ASP A 90 -19.81 10.73 -11.43
N ARG A 91 -18.93 11.00 -12.38
CA ARG A 91 -18.29 10.00 -13.23
C ARG A 91 -16.80 9.93 -12.97
N VAL A 92 -16.27 8.71 -12.80
CA VAL A 92 -14.84 8.46 -12.84
C VAL A 92 -14.33 8.70 -14.27
N THR A 93 -13.29 9.52 -14.42
CA THR A 93 -12.68 9.87 -15.72
C THR A 93 -11.27 9.33 -15.87
N GLY A 94 -10.64 8.90 -14.78
CA GLY A 94 -9.31 8.32 -14.85
C GLY A 94 -8.79 7.85 -13.49
N VAL A 95 -7.71 7.09 -13.54
CA VAL A 95 -6.90 6.69 -12.38
C VAL A 95 -5.47 7.13 -12.65
N LEU A 96 -4.88 7.81 -11.68
CA LEU A 96 -3.54 8.40 -11.75
C LEU A 96 -2.55 7.58 -10.94
N ASP A 97 -1.25 7.85 -11.16
CA ASP A 97 -0.12 7.41 -10.33
C ASP A 97 0.12 5.90 -10.34
N TRP A 98 0.50 5.39 -11.50
CA TRP A 98 0.75 3.97 -11.80
C TRP A 98 2.19 3.44 -11.57
N PRO A 99 3.16 4.18 -10.99
CA PRO A 99 4.54 3.68 -10.85
C PRO A 99 4.69 2.40 -10.03
N HIS A 100 3.65 2.03 -9.29
CA HIS A 100 3.61 0.83 -8.44
C HIS A 100 2.81 -0.32 -9.06
N ALA A 101 2.42 -0.20 -10.33
CA ALA A 101 1.63 -1.21 -11.00
C ALA A 101 2.39 -2.54 -11.11
N VAL A 102 1.69 -3.63 -10.80
CA VAL A 102 2.19 -4.99 -10.94
C VAL A 102 1.08 -5.93 -11.39
N VAL A 103 1.46 -7.07 -11.94
CA VAL A 103 0.55 -8.21 -12.15
C VAL A 103 0.76 -9.18 -10.98
N ALA A 104 -0.25 -9.31 -10.15
CA ALA A 104 -0.20 -10.09 -8.90
C ALA A 104 -1.58 -10.65 -8.54
N ASP A 105 -1.69 -11.31 -7.38
CA ASP A 105 -2.99 -11.60 -6.77
C ASP A 105 -3.73 -10.28 -6.46
N ALA A 106 -5.03 -10.24 -6.68
CA ALA A 106 -5.86 -9.05 -6.42
C ALA A 106 -5.76 -8.57 -4.96
N GLU A 107 -5.50 -9.50 -4.03
CA GLU A 107 -5.30 -9.22 -2.61
C GLU A 107 -4.14 -8.25 -2.35
N PHE A 108 -3.11 -8.22 -3.21
CA PHE A 108 -2.01 -7.25 -3.10
C PHE A 108 -2.50 -5.82 -3.18
N ASP A 109 -3.33 -5.53 -4.16
CA ASP A 109 -3.85 -4.18 -4.38
C ASP A 109 -4.91 -3.80 -3.34
N VAL A 110 -5.80 -4.74 -3.00
CA VAL A 110 -6.78 -4.58 -1.91
C VAL A 110 -6.08 -4.30 -0.58
N ALA A 111 -5.00 -5.03 -0.26
CA ALA A 111 -4.22 -4.83 0.96
C ALA A 111 -3.59 -3.43 1.00
N SER A 112 -3.04 -2.92 -0.11
CA SER A 112 -2.50 -1.56 -0.21
C SER A 112 -3.58 -0.52 0.12
N THR A 113 -4.77 -0.64 -0.46
CA THR A 113 -5.93 0.22 -0.14
C THR A 113 -6.34 0.12 1.33
N LEU A 114 -6.38 -1.10 1.89
CA LEU A 114 -6.74 -1.33 3.29
C LEU A 114 -5.75 -0.68 4.27
N ILE A 115 -4.46 -0.75 4.00
CA ILE A 115 -3.44 -0.10 4.85
C ILE A 115 -3.65 1.41 4.86
N ILE A 116 -3.96 2.02 3.72
CA ILE A 116 -4.30 3.44 3.66
C ILE A 116 -5.56 3.73 4.50
N PHE A 117 -6.64 2.97 4.31
CA PHE A 117 -7.88 3.17 5.06
C PHE A 117 -7.74 2.90 6.56
N LYS A 118 -6.93 1.94 6.97
CA LYS A 118 -6.73 1.57 8.37
C LYS A 118 -5.75 2.49 9.11
N LEU A 119 -4.68 2.92 8.46
CA LEU A 119 -3.54 3.52 9.15
C LEU A 119 -3.37 5.01 8.89
N VAL A 120 -3.71 5.50 7.69
CA VAL A 120 -3.59 6.93 7.38
C VAL A 120 -4.66 7.72 8.13
N LEU A 121 -4.26 8.60 9.04
CA LEU A 121 -5.18 9.50 9.73
C LEU A 121 -5.71 10.55 8.73
N MET A 122 -7.01 10.83 8.80
CA MET A 122 -7.57 11.96 8.07
C MET A 122 -7.18 13.25 8.79
N GLU A 123 -6.03 13.77 8.45
CA GLU A 123 -5.56 15.09 8.89
C GLU A 123 -5.92 16.12 7.81
N VAL A 124 -7.19 16.38 7.66
CA VAL A 124 -7.65 17.51 6.83
C VAL A 124 -7.54 18.77 7.68
N ALA A 125 -6.61 19.66 7.31
CA ALA A 125 -6.29 20.86 8.08
C ALA A 125 -7.54 21.73 8.36
N ASP A 126 -8.50 21.74 7.46
CA ASP A 126 -9.70 22.56 7.54
C ASP A 126 -10.84 21.95 8.38
N LEU A 127 -10.67 20.70 8.87
CA LEU A 127 -11.68 20.07 9.73
C LEU A 127 -11.42 20.34 11.20
N SER A 128 -12.47 20.70 11.93
CA SER A 128 -12.38 20.85 13.39
C SER A 128 -11.99 19.53 14.08
N ALA A 129 -11.33 19.61 15.24
CA ALA A 129 -10.84 18.44 15.97
C ALA A 129 -11.93 17.38 16.26
N PRO A 130 -13.18 17.73 16.64
CA PRO A 130 -14.26 16.75 16.83
C PRO A 130 -14.63 16.01 15.53
N ILE A 131 -14.66 16.72 14.39
CA ILE A 131 -14.97 16.10 13.09
C ILE A 131 -13.85 15.15 12.69
N ARG A 132 -12.58 15.52 12.86
CA ARG A 132 -11.45 14.63 12.61
C ARG A 132 -11.49 13.38 13.48
N TRP A 133 -11.82 13.56 14.78
CA TRP A 133 -11.98 12.43 15.68
C TRP A 133 -13.08 11.48 15.22
N LEU A 134 -14.26 12.01 14.86
CA LEU A 134 -15.38 11.21 14.36
C LEU A 134 -15.03 10.48 13.06
N ALA A 135 -14.40 11.16 12.12
CA ALA A 135 -13.93 10.55 10.87
C ALA A 135 -12.94 9.40 11.10
N ASN A 136 -12.02 9.58 12.06
CA ASN A 136 -11.09 8.52 12.44
C ASN A 136 -11.77 7.37 13.18
N ALA A 137 -12.76 7.63 14.04
CA ALA A 137 -13.56 6.61 14.72
C ALA A 137 -14.43 5.80 13.73
N ALA A 138 -14.87 6.41 12.63
CA ALA A 138 -15.70 5.75 11.61
C ALA A 138 -14.91 4.86 10.63
N ARG A 139 -13.58 4.80 10.71
CA ARG A 139 -12.72 3.99 9.79
C ARG A 139 -13.10 2.51 9.70
N PRO A 140 -13.39 1.80 10.81
CA PRO A 140 -13.79 0.40 10.71
C PRO A 140 -15.02 0.22 9.83
N LEU A 141 -15.95 1.18 9.84
CA LEU A 141 -17.14 1.18 8.98
C LEU A 141 -16.76 1.41 7.51
N LEU A 142 -15.82 2.32 7.24
CA LEU A 142 -15.29 2.55 5.89
C LEU A 142 -14.66 1.28 5.33
N VAL A 143 -13.77 0.64 6.10
CA VAL A 143 -13.11 -0.62 5.74
C VAL A 143 -14.13 -1.74 5.51
N ALA A 144 -15.12 -1.88 6.40
CA ALA A 144 -16.18 -2.88 6.26
C ALA A 144 -17.02 -2.65 5.01
N ALA A 145 -17.40 -1.40 4.74
CA ALA A 145 -18.16 -1.03 3.54
C ALA A 145 -17.37 -1.32 2.26
N TYR A 146 -16.09 -0.92 2.21
CA TYR A 146 -15.22 -1.20 1.08
C TYR A 146 -15.08 -2.70 0.82
N LEU A 147 -14.73 -3.49 1.84
CA LEU A 147 -14.57 -4.94 1.70
C LEU A 147 -15.88 -5.64 1.32
N ARG A 148 -17.01 -5.21 1.87
CA ARG A 148 -18.34 -5.73 1.51
C ARG A 148 -18.62 -5.49 0.03
N ASP A 149 -18.39 -4.27 -0.47
CA ASP A 149 -18.72 -3.88 -1.84
C ASP A 149 -17.75 -4.52 -2.85
N TYR A 150 -16.47 -4.67 -2.49
CA TYR A 150 -15.49 -5.41 -3.27
C TYR A 150 -15.84 -6.90 -3.38
N ARG A 151 -16.17 -7.56 -2.25
CA ARG A 151 -16.51 -8.99 -2.19
C ARG A 151 -17.79 -9.37 -2.95
N ARG A 152 -18.64 -8.41 -3.27
CA ARG A 152 -19.79 -8.64 -4.16
C ARG A 152 -19.39 -8.93 -5.60
N ARG A 153 -18.19 -8.53 -6.00
CA ARG A 153 -17.66 -8.71 -7.36
C ARG A 153 -16.58 -9.77 -7.43
N ARG A 154 -15.69 -9.82 -6.45
CA ARG A 154 -14.56 -10.75 -6.42
C ARG A 154 -14.37 -11.31 -5.01
N GLN A 155 -14.12 -12.62 -4.92
CA GLN A 155 -13.74 -13.24 -3.66
C GLN A 155 -12.31 -12.86 -3.29
N LEU A 156 -12.02 -12.86 -1.99
CA LEU A 156 -10.70 -12.61 -1.42
C LEU A 156 -10.32 -13.75 -0.51
N ASP A 157 -9.12 -14.28 -0.71
CA ASP A 157 -8.50 -15.22 0.22
C ASP A 157 -7.99 -14.45 1.46
N ARG A 158 -8.43 -14.87 2.64
CA ARG A 158 -8.08 -14.19 3.90
C ARG A 158 -6.60 -14.32 4.25
N GLY A 159 -6.00 -15.49 3.97
CA GLY A 159 -4.58 -15.73 4.24
C GLY A 159 -3.69 -14.88 3.34
N LYS A 160 -3.99 -14.87 2.04
CA LYS A 160 -3.30 -14.00 1.08
C LYS A 160 -3.47 -12.53 1.44
N LEU A 161 -4.68 -12.09 1.80
CA LEU A 161 -4.93 -10.70 2.18
C LEU A 161 -4.09 -10.29 3.40
N ALA A 162 -4.00 -11.12 4.43
CA ALA A 162 -3.18 -10.85 5.61
C ALA A 162 -1.68 -10.76 5.26
N TYR A 163 -1.20 -11.65 4.40
CA TYR A 163 0.18 -11.60 3.89
C TYR A 163 0.46 -10.30 3.13
N TYR A 164 -0.43 -9.92 2.21
CA TYR A 164 -0.25 -8.70 1.43
C TYR A 164 -0.45 -7.42 2.25
N GLU A 165 -1.26 -7.44 3.33
CA GLU A 165 -1.29 -6.35 4.30
C GLU A 165 0.08 -6.19 5.00
N ALA A 166 0.76 -7.29 5.35
CA ALA A 166 2.11 -7.22 5.90
C ALA A 166 3.10 -6.65 4.86
N ALA A 167 3.01 -7.06 3.58
CA ALA A 167 3.85 -6.52 2.52
C ALA A 167 3.61 -5.00 2.31
N ALA A 168 2.37 -4.55 2.34
CA ALA A 168 2.01 -3.13 2.23
C ALA A 168 2.54 -2.32 3.44
N CYS A 169 2.47 -2.87 4.66
CA CYS A 169 3.13 -2.26 5.83
C CYS A 169 4.65 -2.15 5.63
N MET A 170 5.30 -3.20 5.13
CA MET A 170 6.75 -3.19 4.91
C MET A 170 7.14 -2.16 3.86
N LYS A 171 6.40 -2.03 2.75
CA LYS A 171 6.58 -0.96 1.76
C LYS A 171 6.57 0.43 2.43
N ALA A 172 5.59 0.66 3.31
CA ALA A 172 5.45 1.91 4.04
C ALA A 172 6.60 2.14 5.03
N LEU A 173 7.05 1.11 5.74
CA LEU A 173 8.17 1.18 6.68
C LEU A 173 9.50 1.45 5.98
N VAL A 174 9.76 0.83 4.83
CA VAL A 174 10.93 1.14 4.01
C VAL A 174 10.92 2.61 3.59
N LYS A 175 9.78 3.11 3.10
CA LYS A 175 9.64 4.53 2.75
C LYS A 175 9.86 5.46 3.95
N ALA A 176 9.32 5.10 5.12
CA ALA A 176 9.53 5.87 6.36
C ALA A 176 11.01 5.87 6.78
N GLY A 177 11.71 4.74 6.65
CA GLY A 177 13.13 4.63 6.93
C GLY A 177 13.97 5.54 6.02
N GLU A 178 13.70 5.53 4.72
CA GLU A 178 14.36 6.43 3.76
C GLU A 178 14.15 7.92 4.10
N LEU A 179 12.91 8.29 4.46
CA LEU A 179 12.60 9.67 4.83
C LEU A 179 13.30 10.11 6.13
N ARG A 180 13.57 9.20 7.06
CA ARG A 180 14.32 9.49 8.28
C ARG A 180 15.80 9.75 8.03
N LEU A 181 16.36 9.15 6.97
CA LEU A 181 17.75 9.31 6.57
C LEU A 181 17.94 10.49 5.61
N ALA A 182 16.88 10.94 4.95
CA ALA A 182 16.93 12.11 4.06
C ALA A 182 16.95 13.40 4.90
N PRO A 183 17.77 14.40 4.56
CA PRO A 183 17.70 15.71 5.19
C PRO A 183 16.35 16.36 4.83
N THR A 184 15.40 16.30 5.74
CA THR A 184 14.11 16.97 5.58
C THR A 184 14.12 18.26 6.39
N ALA A 185 13.60 19.34 5.81
CA ALA A 185 13.36 20.58 6.55
C ALA A 185 12.45 20.27 7.76
N ALA A 186 12.92 20.64 8.96
CA ALA A 186 12.16 20.46 10.19
C ALA A 186 10.77 21.13 10.03
N GLY A 187 9.71 20.41 10.32
CA GLY A 187 8.34 20.92 10.27
C GLY A 187 7.58 20.70 8.97
N SER A 188 8.10 19.90 8.01
CA SER A 188 7.30 19.55 6.84
C SER A 188 6.09 18.69 7.26
N PRO A 189 4.91 18.86 6.63
CA PRO A 189 3.73 18.01 6.86
C PRO A 189 4.02 16.52 6.71
N ASN A 190 5.00 16.16 5.87
CA ASN A 190 5.47 14.80 5.66
C ASN A 190 6.16 14.18 6.89
N ALA A 191 6.78 14.99 7.78
CA ALA A 191 7.47 14.47 8.96
C ALA A 191 6.50 14.01 10.05
N LEU A 192 5.43 14.78 10.30
CA LEU A 192 4.37 14.42 11.27
C LEU A 192 3.53 13.25 10.77
N PHE A 193 3.17 13.24 9.48
CA PHE A 193 2.49 12.14 8.83
C PHE A 193 3.34 10.86 8.90
N ALA A 194 4.65 10.96 8.67
CA ALA A 194 5.57 9.85 8.73
C ALA A 194 5.65 9.21 10.12
N SER A 195 5.60 9.96 11.23
CA SER A 195 5.78 9.39 12.57
C SER A 195 4.57 8.56 13.04
N THR A 196 3.39 9.15 13.05
CA THR A 196 2.15 8.48 13.53
C THR A 196 1.76 7.29 12.62
N PHE A 197 1.89 7.47 11.31
CA PHE A 197 1.64 6.39 10.36
C PHE A 197 2.62 5.23 10.54
N THR A 198 3.90 5.55 10.75
CA THR A 198 4.96 4.57 10.96
C THR A 198 4.72 3.70 12.17
N GLU A 199 4.39 4.29 13.33
CA GLU A 199 4.08 3.53 14.55
C GLU A 199 2.90 2.58 14.36
N ARG A 200 1.86 3.05 13.68
CA ARG A 200 0.69 2.23 13.36
C ARG A 200 1.02 1.10 12.39
N ALA A 201 1.85 1.36 11.39
CA ALA A 201 2.32 0.35 10.45
C ALA A 201 3.19 -0.72 11.16
N LEU A 202 4.08 -0.31 12.08
CA LEU A 202 4.85 -1.24 12.91
C LEU A 202 3.93 -2.13 13.77
N GLY A 203 2.97 -1.52 14.46
CA GLY A 203 2.01 -2.25 15.29
C GLY A 203 1.16 -3.23 14.47
N HIS A 204 0.69 -2.80 13.29
CA HIS A 204 -0.11 -3.65 12.40
C HIS A 204 0.72 -4.81 11.83
N PHE A 205 1.94 -4.52 11.35
CA PHE A 205 2.88 -5.54 10.87
C PHE A 205 3.17 -6.58 11.95
N ARG A 206 3.49 -6.13 13.18
CA ARG A 206 3.71 -7.03 14.32
C ARG A 206 2.49 -7.89 14.60
N GLY A 207 1.30 -7.32 14.57
CA GLY A 207 0.05 -8.07 14.79
C GLY A 207 -0.19 -9.18 13.76
N LEU A 208 0.24 -8.97 12.51
CA LEU A 208 0.11 -9.95 11.42
C LEU A 208 1.20 -11.02 11.43
N THR A 209 2.42 -10.66 11.83
CA THR A 209 3.62 -11.50 11.61
C THR A 209 4.27 -12.01 12.89
N GLY A 210 4.01 -11.38 14.04
CA GLY A 210 4.73 -11.58 15.29
C GLY A 210 6.13 -10.92 15.33
N ILE A 211 6.58 -10.31 14.24
CA ILE A 211 7.89 -9.67 14.13
C ILE A 211 7.78 -8.18 14.44
N THR A 212 8.75 -7.64 15.16
CA THR A 212 8.87 -6.20 15.43
C THR A 212 10.08 -5.66 14.64
N PRO A 213 9.87 -5.07 13.46
CA PRO A 213 10.96 -4.46 12.71
C PRO A 213 11.45 -3.20 13.41
N GLY A 214 12.75 -2.90 13.26
CA GLY A 214 13.36 -1.67 13.76
C GLY A 214 13.50 -0.63 12.64
N LEU A 215 13.36 0.64 12.99
CA LEU A 215 13.67 1.76 12.09
C LEU A 215 14.85 2.54 12.65
N PRO A 216 15.70 3.13 11.79
CA PRO A 216 16.78 3.98 12.26
C PRO A 216 16.23 5.16 13.08
N ALA A 217 17.01 5.61 14.05
CA ALA A 217 16.73 6.86 14.73
C ALA A 217 16.66 8.01 13.71
N THR A 218 15.78 8.97 13.92
CA THR A 218 15.75 10.18 13.09
C THR A 218 17.09 10.89 13.27
N THR A 219 17.82 11.13 12.19
CA THR A 219 19.01 11.99 12.24
C THR A 219 18.55 13.37 12.65
N ALA A 220 18.91 13.78 13.88
CA ALA A 220 18.68 15.14 14.31
C ALA A 220 19.38 16.08 13.32
N SER A 221 18.65 17.06 12.80
CA SER A 221 19.23 18.13 12.00
C SER A 221 20.36 18.75 12.82
N VAL A 222 21.59 18.59 12.35
CA VAL A 222 22.69 19.39 12.87
C VAL A 222 22.35 20.83 12.51
N ALA A 223 22.11 21.63 13.53
CA ALA A 223 21.79 23.06 13.43
C ALA A 223 22.95 23.86 12.81
#